data_f44d088e923a6d5f90a340d9ee76b344
#
_entry.id   f44d088e923a6d5f90a340d9ee76b344
#
_cell.length_a   1.000
_cell.length_b   1.000
_cell.length_c   1.000
_cell.angle_alpha   90.00
_cell.angle_beta   90.00
_cell.angle_gamma   90.00
#
_symmetry.space_group_name_H-M   'P 1'
#
loop_
_entity.id
_entity.type
_entity.pdbx_description
1 polymer ?
#
loop_
_entity_poly.entity_id
_entity_poly.type
_entity_poly.pdbx_seq_one_letter_code
_entity_poly.pdbx_strand_id
1 'polypeptide(L)'
;MNLFGRGENLPEETIAVIGLGRFGSAVAESLTRLGHEVLAIDERPEIVQRASETLTHVVQADSTESAVLVQLGIGEFDHVVVAIGTDIEASVLTVLACEEAGVREIWAKAINAKHGQILHRTGAHHVVYPEWAMGERVAHLVSGRMLDFIEFDDGFAIVKTKAPTEAIGKTLGESRLRSKYGVTVVGVKQPGEDFTYATPDTVVSEGDTLIVSGATTKVEAFASTT
;
A
#
# COMPACT_ATOMS: atom_id res chain seq x y z
N MET A 1 14.06 -37.00 1.47
CA MET A 1 13.96 -36.34 0.18
C MET A 1 13.27 -34.99 0.44
N ASN A 2 14.09 -33.94 0.65
CA ASN A 2 13.62 -32.61 1.08
C ASN A 2 13.06 -31.85 -0.12
N LEU A 3 11.74 -31.69 -0.19
CA LEU A 3 11.00 -31.08 -1.31
C LEU A 3 10.68 -29.59 -1.12
N PHE A 4 11.28 -28.93 -0.14
CA PHE A 4 11.17 -27.47 -0.03
C PHE A 4 12.57 -26.87 -0.19
N GLY A 5 12.83 -26.38 -1.41
CA GLY A 5 13.99 -25.56 -1.69
C GLY A 5 14.04 -24.40 -0.70
N ARG A 6 15.22 -24.12 -0.16
CA ARG A 6 15.53 -22.89 0.56
C ARG A 6 15.09 -21.73 -0.33
N GLY A 7 14.19 -20.90 0.18
CA GLY A 7 13.95 -19.59 -0.40
C GLY A 7 15.32 -18.89 -0.54
N GLU A 8 15.60 -18.38 -1.71
CA GLU A 8 16.71 -17.48 -1.93
C GLU A 8 16.52 -16.35 -0.91
N ASN A 9 17.46 -16.19 0.01
CA ASN A 9 17.54 -14.99 0.84
C ASN A 9 17.74 -13.84 -0.16
N LEU A 10 16.70 -13.07 -0.42
CA LEU A 10 16.85 -11.75 -0.99
C LEU A 10 17.86 -11.01 -0.09
N PRO A 11 18.80 -10.22 -0.64
CA PRO A 11 19.68 -9.42 0.18
C PRO A 11 18.82 -8.59 1.15
N GLU A 12 19.19 -8.59 2.42
CA GLU A 12 18.52 -7.77 3.43
C GLU A 12 18.72 -6.32 3.06
N GLU A 13 17.71 -5.70 2.44
CA GLU A 13 17.71 -4.28 2.13
C GLU A 13 17.64 -3.48 3.42
N THR A 14 18.50 -2.50 3.56
CA THR A 14 18.52 -1.60 4.70
C THR A 14 17.55 -0.45 4.48
N ILE A 15 16.63 -0.24 5.43
CA ILE A 15 15.56 0.73 5.28
C ILE A 15 15.54 1.71 6.44
N ALA A 16 15.46 3.01 6.14
CA ALA A 16 15.21 4.02 7.15
C ALA A 16 13.81 4.65 6.96
N VAL A 17 13.14 4.94 8.08
CA VAL A 17 11.84 5.64 8.09
C VAL A 17 11.97 6.90 8.94
N ILE A 18 11.80 8.07 8.33
CA ILE A 18 11.94 9.39 8.95
C ILE A 18 10.57 10.03 9.12
N GLY A 19 10.23 10.36 10.37
CA GLY A 19 8.92 10.86 10.77
C GLY A 19 7.97 9.73 11.18
N LEU A 20 7.84 9.52 12.48
CA LEU A 20 7.05 8.42 13.07
C LEU A 20 5.64 8.89 13.48
N GLY A 21 5.02 9.71 12.64
CA GLY A 21 3.59 9.96 12.70
C GLY A 21 2.78 8.72 12.35
N ARG A 22 1.45 8.85 12.21
CA ARG A 22 0.55 7.73 11.92
C ARG A 22 0.98 6.89 10.70
N PHE A 23 1.38 7.55 9.62
CA PHE A 23 1.82 6.87 8.40
C PHE A 23 3.19 6.22 8.58
N GLY A 24 4.20 6.97 9.05
CA GLY A 24 5.56 6.46 9.21
C GLY A 24 5.65 5.31 10.20
N SER A 25 4.95 5.38 11.35
CA SER A 25 4.89 4.25 12.29
C SER A 25 4.29 3.01 11.64
N ALA A 26 3.18 3.15 10.89
CA ALA A 26 2.57 2.01 10.19
C ALA A 26 3.49 1.39 9.13
N VAL A 27 4.27 2.22 8.42
CA VAL A 27 5.29 1.76 7.45
C VAL A 27 6.40 1.00 8.17
N ALA A 28 7.01 1.60 9.22
CA ALA A 28 8.10 0.99 9.97
C ALA A 28 7.71 -0.36 10.60
N GLU A 29 6.55 -0.41 11.27
CA GLU A 29 6.03 -1.65 11.85
C GLU A 29 5.72 -2.72 10.79
N SER A 30 5.23 -2.32 9.62
CA SER A 30 4.94 -3.26 8.53
C SER A 30 6.23 -3.83 7.93
N LEU A 31 7.24 -3.01 7.71
CA LEU A 31 8.56 -3.44 7.24
C LEU A 31 9.23 -4.40 8.22
N THR A 32 9.19 -4.08 9.51
CA THR A 32 9.70 -4.98 10.57
C THR A 32 8.96 -6.34 10.57
N ARG A 33 7.64 -6.31 10.39
CA ARG A 33 6.83 -7.55 10.31
C ARG A 33 7.13 -8.38 9.04
N LEU A 34 7.58 -7.73 7.97
CA LEU A 34 8.06 -8.39 6.74
C LEU A 34 9.48 -8.94 6.88
N GLY A 35 10.16 -8.67 8.01
CA GLY A 35 11.49 -9.18 8.31
C GLY A 35 12.65 -8.26 7.97
N HIS A 36 12.39 -7.00 7.59
CA HIS A 36 13.44 -6.02 7.32
C HIS A 36 13.97 -5.39 8.61
N GLU A 37 15.25 -5.05 8.62
CA GLU A 37 15.84 -4.18 9.64
C GLU A 37 15.50 -2.72 9.30
N VAL A 38 14.88 -2.01 10.26
CA VAL A 38 14.40 -0.63 10.07
C VAL A 38 15.05 0.31 11.06
N LEU A 39 15.71 1.35 10.57
CA LEU A 39 16.09 2.51 11.37
C LEU A 39 14.93 3.52 11.33
N ALA A 40 14.33 3.79 12.48
CA ALA A 40 13.22 4.72 12.64
C ALA A 40 13.70 6.02 13.29
N ILE A 41 13.37 7.18 12.72
CA ILE A 41 13.84 8.49 13.15
C ILE A 41 12.68 9.45 13.34
N ASP A 42 12.61 10.14 14.47
CA ASP A 42 11.68 11.26 14.72
C ASP A 42 12.38 12.29 15.64
N GLU A 43 12.05 13.56 15.50
CA GLU A 43 12.62 14.63 16.33
C GLU A 43 12.03 14.64 17.74
N ARG A 44 10.79 14.15 17.91
CA ARG A 44 10.01 14.25 19.16
C ARG A 44 10.28 13.08 20.09
N PRO A 45 10.80 13.35 21.30
CA PRO A 45 11.18 12.30 22.25
C PRO A 45 10.03 11.39 22.65
N GLU A 46 8.80 11.92 22.77
CA GLU A 46 7.63 11.12 23.15
C GLU A 46 7.20 10.15 22.05
N ILE A 47 7.48 10.46 20.78
CA ILE A 47 7.22 9.57 19.65
C ILE A 47 8.26 8.48 19.60
N VAL A 48 9.54 8.85 19.75
CA VAL A 48 10.68 7.92 19.80
C VAL A 48 10.50 6.91 20.94
N GLN A 49 10.14 7.37 22.14
CA GLN A 49 9.89 6.48 23.28
C GLN A 49 8.78 5.47 22.98
N ARG A 50 7.67 5.92 22.39
CA ARG A 50 6.55 5.03 22.01
C ARG A 50 6.96 4.03 20.94
N ALA A 51 7.67 4.47 19.92
CA ALA A 51 8.12 3.62 18.83
C ALA A 51 9.13 2.55 19.29
N SER A 52 9.94 2.85 20.32
CA SER A 52 10.89 1.90 20.90
C SER A 52 10.22 0.71 21.62
N GLU A 53 8.90 0.75 21.85
CA GLU A 53 8.16 -0.41 22.39
C GLU A 53 7.94 -1.51 21.33
N THR A 54 7.95 -1.14 20.04
CA THR A 54 7.63 -2.04 18.92
C THR A 54 8.74 -2.18 17.89
N LEU A 55 9.67 -1.21 17.80
CA LEU A 55 10.77 -1.18 16.84
C LEU A 55 12.10 -1.30 17.56
N THR A 56 13.04 -2.02 16.94
CA THR A 56 14.36 -2.31 17.55
C THR A 56 15.32 -1.13 17.48
N HIS A 57 15.34 -0.39 16.38
CA HIS A 57 16.27 0.72 16.14
C HIS A 57 15.48 2.01 15.94
N VAL A 58 15.41 2.80 17.01
CA VAL A 58 14.71 4.09 17.01
C VAL A 58 15.66 5.17 17.52
N VAL A 59 15.77 6.27 16.79
CA VAL A 59 16.68 7.37 17.09
C VAL A 59 15.91 8.69 17.14
N GLN A 60 16.19 9.49 18.18
CA GLN A 60 15.75 10.87 18.22
C GLN A 60 16.73 11.74 17.46
N ALA A 61 16.27 12.37 16.38
CA ALA A 61 17.11 13.28 15.60
C ALA A 61 16.28 14.27 14.79
N ASP A 62 16.81 15.46 14.59
CA ASP A 62 16.31 16.43 13.62
C ASP A 62 16.84 16.07 12.22
N SER A 63 15.96 15.59 11.37
CA SER A 63 16.31 15.14 10.03
C SER A 63 16.49 16.28 9.01
N THR A 64 16.21 17.53 9.39
CA THR A 64 16.49 18.71 8.56
C THR A 64 17.96 19.08 8.55
N GLU A 65 18.72 18.60 9.53
CA GLU A 65 20.14 18.80 9.68
C GLU A 65 20.95 17.73 8.91
N SER A 66 21.47 18.06 7.71
CA SER A 66 22.21 17.10 6.86
C SER A 66 23.37 16.43 7.60
N ALA A 67 24.08 17.16 8.50
CA ALA A 67 25.17 16.61 9.29
C ALA A 67 24.71 15.47 10.23
N VAL A 68 23.49 15.55 10.76
CA VAL A 68 22.90 14.51 11.61
C VAL A 68 22.59 13.26 10.80
N LEU A 69 22.00 13.40 9.63
CA LEU A 69 21.73 12.27 8.73
C LEU A 69 23.01 11.57 8.25
N VAL A 70 24.06 12.34 7.95
CA VAL A 70 25.39 11.79 7.61
C VAL A 70 25.97 11.00 8.79
N GLN A 71 25.86 11.49 10.03
CA GLN A 71 26.33 10.77 11.23
C GLN A 71 25.54 9.48 11.47
N LEU A 72 24.27 9.43 11.11
CA LEU A 72 23.44 8.24 11.17
C LEU A 72 23.70 7.26 10.01
N GLY A 73 24.59 7.62 9.07
CA GLY A 73 24.92 6.78 7.94
C GLY A 73 23.81 6.65 6.91
N ILE A 74 22.91 7.65 6.81
CA ILE A 74 21.70 7.56 5.99
C ILE A 74 22.00 7.25 4.51
N GLY A 75 23.14 7.69 4.00
CA GLY A 75 23.58 7.41 2.62
C GLY A 75 23.94 5.94 2.35
N GLU A 76 24.08 5.12 3.38
CA GLU A 76 24.36 3.68 3.25
C GLU A 76 23.07 2.85 3.16
N PHE A 77 21.89 3.47 3.33
CA PHE A 77 20.61 2.81 3.25
C PHE A 77 20.14 2.64 1.79
N ASP A 78 19.62 1.47 1.47
CA ASP A 78 19.04 1.20 0.14
C ASP A 78 17.77 2.02 -0.07
N HIS A 79 16.93 2.13 0.96
CA HIS A 79 15.67 2.84 0.92
C HIS A 79 15.49 3.77 2.11
N VAL A 80 15.04 5.00 1.84
CA VAL A 80 14.63 5.95 2.88
C VAL A 80 13.20 6.40 2.63
N VAL A 81 12.36 6.30 3.65
CA VAL A 81 10.97 6.76 3.61
C VAL A 81 10.83 8.02 4.43
N VAL A 82 10.66 9.17 3.78
CA VAL A 82 10.37 10.46 4.43
C VAL A 82 8.86 10.58 4.62
N ALA A 83 8.39 10.32 5.83
CA ALA A 83 6.98 10.26 6.21
C ALA A 83 6.46 11.53 6.91
N ILE A 84 7.19 12.65 6.80
CA ILE A 84 6.84 13.95 7.36
C ILE A 84 5.74 14.59 6.52
N GLY A 85 4.61 14.93 7.11
CA GLY A 85 3.48 15.51 6.37
C GLY A 85 2.84 16.74 7.02
N THR A 86 3.13 17.01 8.30
CA THR A 86 2.59 18.18 9.02
C THR A 86 3.43 19.43 8.81
N ASP A 87 4.71 19.25 8.48
CA ASP A 87 5.66 20.31 8.20
C ASP A 87 6.24 20.12 6.79
N ILE A 88 5.86 20.99 5.86
CA ILE A 88 6.30 20.95 4.46
C ILE A 88 7.79 21.32 4.37
N GLU A 89 8.25 22.29 5.14
CA GLU A 89 9.64 22.74 5.14
C GLU A 89 10.54 21.60 5.60
N ALA A 90 10.25 21.02 6.77
CA ALA A 90 11.00 19.87 7.28
C ALA A 90 10.99 18.69 6.31
N SER A 91 9.84 18.39 5.67
CA SER A 91 9.73 17.31 4.68
C SER A 91 10.66 17.54 3.48
N VAL A 92 10.68 18.74 2.93
CA VAL A 92 11.52 19.10 1.76
C VAL A 92 12.99 19.11 2.12
N LEU A 93 13.37 19.71 3.26
CA LEU A 93 14.76 19.73 3.73
C LEU A 93 15.30 18.33 4.01
N THR A 94 14.49 17.45 4.60
CA THR A 94 14.86 16.05 4.84
C THR A 94 15.10 15.29 3.53
N VAL A 95 14.24 15.47 2.52
CA VAL A 95 14.43 14.83 1.19
C VAL A 95 15.71 15.34 0.54
N LEU A 96 15.98 16.65 0.59
CA LEU A 96 17.21 17.25 0.07
C LEU A 96 18.45 16.66 0.77
N ALA A 97 18.43 16.57 2.11
CA ALA A 97 19.54 16.02 2.87
C ALA A 97 19.78 14.52 2.57
N CYS A 98 18.72 13.74 2.31
CA CYS A 98 18.85 12.34 1.87
C CYS A 98 19.46 12.24 0.46
N GLU A 99 19.05 13.11 -0.46
CA GLU A 99 19.60 13.17 -1.82
C GLU A 99 21.08 13.54 -1.80
N GLU A 100 21.45 14.60 -1.06
CA GLU A 100 22.84 15.03 -0.89
C GLU A 100 23.72 13.95 -0.22
N ALA A 101 23.14 13.13 0.66
CA ALA A 101 23.81 11.99 1.28
C ALA A 101 23.98 10.79 0.32
N GLY A 102 23.36 10.81 -0.85
CA GLY A 102 23.49 9.77 -1.87
C GLY A 102 22.59 8.55 -1.64
N VAL A 103 21.49 8.71 -0.94
CA VAL A 103 20.49 7.64 -0.74
C VAL A 103 20.01 7.10 -2.09
N ARG A 104 19.99 5.77 -2.24
CA ARG A 104 19.66 5.11 -3.52
C ARG A 104 18.22 5.31 -3.95
N GLU A 105 17.28 5.11 -3.01
CA GLU A 105 15.85 5.20 -3.26
C GLU A 105 15.14 5.99 -2.16
N ILE A 106 14.60 7.16 -2.51
CA ILE A 106 13.91 8.05 -1.59
C ILE A 106 12.40 8.02 -1.89
N TRP A 107 11.63 7.57 -0.91
CA TRP A 107 10.18 7.60 -0.89
C TRP A 107 9.72 8.77 -0.04
N ALA A 108 8.82 9.61 -0.53
CA ALA A 108 8.37 10.76 0.22
C ALA A 108 6.84 10.87 0.26
N LYS A 109 6.32 11.17 1.45
CA LYS A 109 4.89 11.42 1.67
C LYS A 109 4.56 12.85 1.27
N ALA A 110 3.60 13.03 0.37
CA ALA A 110 3.04 14.33 0.01
C ALA A 110 1.61 14.50 0.57
N ILE A 111 1.30 15.72 1.00
CA ILE A 111 -0.05 16.09 1.50
C ILE A 111 -0.95 16.62 0.38
N ASN A 112 -0.39 17.05 -0.74
CA ASN A 112 -1.10 17.53 -1.92
C ASN A 112 -0.17 17.50 -3.15
N ALA A 113 -0.76 17.71 -4.34
CA ALA A 113 -0.02 17.65 -5.60
C ALA A 113 1.13 18.68 -5.71
N LYS A 114 0.99 19.89 -5.15
CA LYS A 114 2.05 20.91 -5.18
C LYS A 114 3.24 20.47 -4.31
N HIS A 115 2.97 19.96 -3.11
CA HIS A 115 4.00 19.40 -2.25
C HIS A 115 4.72 18.24 -2.95
N GLY A 116 3.99 17.32 -3.56
CA GLY A 116 4.59 16.21 -4.29
C GLY A 116 5.46 16.64 -5.47
N GLN A 117 5.08 17.70 -6.19
CA GLN A 117 5.94 18.26 -7.26
C GLN A 117 7.25 18.82 -6.70
N ILE A 118 7.23 19.45 -5.52
CA ILE A 118 8.44 19.94 -4.87
C ILE A 118 9.32 18.76 -4.47
N LEU A 119 8.77 17.77 -3.76
CA LEU A 119 9.50 16.58 -3.31
C LEU A 119 10.18 15.85 -4.47
N HIS A 120 9.46 15.65 -5.57
CA HIS A 120 10.04 15.01 -6.76
C HIS A 120 11.20 15.82 -7.35
N ARG A 121 11.08 17.16 -7.39
CA ARG A 121 12.16 18.04 -7.88
C ARG A 121 13.34 18.15 -6.92
N THR A 122 13.14 17.84 -5.65
CA THR A 122 14.15 17.90 -4.60
C THR A 122 14.93 16.58 -4.49
N GLY A 123 14.52 15.51 -5.22
CA GLY A 123 15.24 14.25 -5.25
C GLY A 123 14.43 13.03 -4.79
N ALA A 124 13.14 13.19 -4.42
CA ALA A 124 12.31 12.03 -4.14
C ALA A 124 12.08 11.20 -5.42
N HIS A 125 12.45 9.93 -5.39
CA HIS A 125 12.23 8.97 -6.47
C HIS A 125 10.77 8.56 -6.56
N HIS A 126 10.13 8.37 -5.40
CA HIS A 126 8.74 7.97 -5.28
C HIS A 126 7.99 8.94 -4.35
N VAL A 127 6.84 9.44 -4.83
CA VAL A 127 5.97 10.30 -4.04
C VAL A 127 4.63 9.62 -3.83
N VAL A 128 4.23 9.46 -2.56
CA VAL A 128 2.99 8.80 -2.16
C VAL A 128 2.02 9.79 -1.52
N TYR A 129 0.72 9.57 -1.72
CA TYR A 129 -0.40 10.39 -1.22
C TYR A 129 -1.35 9.53 -0.38
N PRO A 130 -0.96 9.10 0.84
CA PRO A 130 -1.72 8.10 1.60
C PRO A 130 -3.15 8.50 1.92
N GLU A 131 -3.35 9.77 2.29
CA GLU A 131 -4.68 10.29 2.64
C GLU A 131 -5.60 10.32 1.42
N TRP A 132 -5.10 10.68 0.26
CA TRP A 132 -5.87 10.70 -0.98
C TRP A 132 -6.25 9.28 -1.40
N ALA A 133 -5.28 8.38 -1.49
CA ALA A 133 -5.50 6.99 -1.87
C ALA A 133 -6.47 6.26 -0.92
N MET A 134 -6.33 6.50 0.39
CA MET A 134 -7.26 5.91 1.36
C MET A 134 -8.64 6.55 1.29
N GLY A 135 -8.72 7.87 1.05
CA GLY A 135 -9.99 8.59 0.88
C GLY A 135 -10.80 8.03 -0.29
N GLU A 136 -10.16 7.79 -1.42
CA GLU A 136 -10.76 7.18 -2.60
C GLU A 136 -11.28 5.77 -2.33
N ARG A 137 -10.45 4.93 -1.70
CA ARG A 137 -10.87 3.59 -1.26
C ARG A 137 -12.08 3.63 -0.33
N VAL A 138 -12.08 4.52 0.67
CA VAL A 138 -13.20 4.68 1.61
C VAL A 138 -14.46 5.14 0.89
N ALA A 139 -14.36 6.04 -0.10
CA ALA A 139 -15.50 6.50 -0.88
C ALA A 139 -16.20 5.34 -1.62
N HIS A 140 -15.43 4.43 -2.23
CA HIS A 140 -15.98 3.21 -2.84
C HIS A 140 -16.65 2.30 -1.82
N LEU A 141 -16.06 2.10 -0.64
CA LEU A 141 -16.62 1.26 0.42
C LEU A 141 -17.93 1.85 0.99
N VAL A 142 -17.94 3.16 1.27
CA VAL A 142 -19.12 3.85 1.84
C VAL A 142 -20.29 3.88 0.86
N SER A 143 -20.02 3.86 -0.46
CA SER A 143 -21.09 3.75 -1.47
C SER A 143 -21.88 2.44 -1.36
N GLY A 144 -21.41 1.48 -0.57
CA GLY A 144 -22.09 0.21 -0.25
C GLY A 144 -22.13 -0.82 -1.38
N ARG A 145 -21.50 -0.51 -2.52
CA ARG A 145 -21.51 -1.37 -3.72
C ARG A 145 -20.31 -2.30 -3.78
N MET A 146 -19.21 -1.97 -3.09
CA MET A 146 -17.99 -2.75 -3.05
C MET A 146 -17.63 -3.08 -1.60
N LEU A 147 -17.11 -4.28 -1.38
CA LEU A 147 -16.58 -4.71 -0.09
C LEU A 147 -15.09 -4.41 0.03
N ASP A 148 -14.40 -4.31 -1.10
CA ASP A 148 -13.01 -3.88 -1.22
C ASP A 148 -12.73 -3.43 -2.66
N PHE A 149 -11.71 -2.55 -2.82
CA PHE A 149 -11.35 -1.94 -4.09
C PHE A 149 -9.84 -1.71 -4.15
N ILE A 150 -9.23 -2.17 -5.23
CA ILE A 150 -7.82 -1.94 -5.55
C ILE A 150 -7.77 -1.48 -7.00
N GLU A 151 -7.33 -0.26 -7.23
CA GLU A 151 -7.07 0.27 -8.56
C GLU A 151 -5.57 0.15 -8.88
N PHE A 152 -5.29 -0.25 -10.10
CA PHE A 152 -3.96 -0.26 -10.69
C PHE A 152 -3.84 0.90 -11.68
N ASP A 153 -2.63 1.19 -12.09
CA ASP A 153 -2.38 2.16 -13.15
C ASP A 153 -3.17 1.78 -14.43
N ASP A 154 -3.37 2.75 -15.30
CA ASP A 154 -4.08 2.58 -16.59
C ASP A 154 -5.58 2.24 -16.51
N GLY A 155 -6.24 2.54 -15.38
CA GLY A 155 -7.69 2.40 -15.23
C GLY A 155 -8.16 0.94 -15.20
N PHE A 156 -7.38 0.05 -14.61
CA PHE A 156 -7.74 -1.34 -14.31
C PHE A 156 -7.90 -1.52 -12.81
N ALA A 157 -8.95 -2.25 -12.39
CA ALA A 157 -9.21 -2.48 -10.98
C ALA A 157 -9.58 -3.93 -10.67
N ILE A 158 -9.34 -4.32 -9.41
CA ILE A 158 -9.86 -5.55 -8.81
C ILE A 158 -10.77 -5.14 -7.66
N VAL A 159 -12.01 -5.66 -7.67
CA VAL A 159 -13.00 -5.37 -6.65
C VAL A 159 -13.48 -6.65 -5.97
N LYS A 160 -13.84 -6.51 -4.70
CA LYS A 160 -14.56 -7.52 -3.94
C LYS A 160 -15.99 -7.04 -3.81
N THR A 161 -16.96 -7.85 -4.26
CA THR A 161 -18.37 -7.49 -4.25
C THR A 161 -19.24 -8.71 -3.95
N LYS A 162 -20.52 -8.52 -3.67
CA LYS A 162 -21.47 -9.62 -3.54
C LYS A 162 -21.78 -10.21 -4.91
N ALA A 163 -22.24 -11.46 -4.93
CA ALA A 163 -22.74 -12.07 -6.14
C ALA A 163 -24.05 -11.37 -6.61
N PRO A 164 -24.17 -11.00 -7.90
CA PRO A 164 -25.42 -10.43 -8.40
C PRO A 164 -26.53 -11.46 -8.43
N THR A 165 -27.75 -11.06 -8.11
CA THR A 165 -28.92 -11.95 -8.02
C THR A 165 -29.10 -12.80 -9.28
N GLU A 166 -28.81 -12.26 -10.45
CA GLU A 166 -28.97 -12.97 -11.74
C GLU A 166 -27.99 -14.14 -11.94
N ALA A 167 -26.90 -14.19 -11.18
CA ALA A 167 -25.91 -15.28 -11.24
C ALA A 167 -26.19 -16.39 -10.22
N ILE A 168 -27.02 -16.13 -9.22
CA ILE A 168 -27.32 -17.10 -8.15
C ILE A 168 -27.98 -18.36 -8.76
N GLY A 169 -27.44 -19.52 -8.35
CA GLY A 169 -27.90 -20.84 -8.81
C GLY A 169 -27.37 -21.25 -10.19
N LYS A 170 -26.54 -20.43 -10.84
CA LYS A 170 -25.95 -20.72 -12.15
C LYS A 170 -24.44 -20.92 -12.01
N THR A 171 -23.86 -21.63 -12.96
CA THR A 171 -22.41 -21.61 -13.14
C THR A 171 -21.95 -20.25 -13.67
N LEU A 172 -20.67 -19.91 -13.45
CA LEU A 172 -20.10 -18.67 -14.03
C LEU A 172 -20.19 -18.66 -15.56
N GLY A 173 -20.06 -19.83 -16.20
CA GLY A 173 -20.24 -19.97 -17.65
C GLY A 173 -21.67 -19.64 -18.10
N GLU A 174 -22.69 -20.18 -17.43
CA GLU A 174 -24.10 -19.92 -17.72
C GLU A 174 -24.52 -18.48 -17.39
N SER A 175 -23.94 -17.87 -16.36
CA SER A 175 -24.22 -16.50 -15.94
C SER A 175 -23.79 -15.45 -16.95
N ARG A 176 -22.81 -15.77 -17.81
CA ARG A 176 -22.26 -14.89 -18.85
C ARG A 176 -21.81 -13.51 -18.35
N LEU A 177 -21.43 -13.38 -17.08
CA LEU A 177 -21.03 -12.10 -16.49
C LEU A 177 -19.92 -11.43 -17.29
N ARG A 178 -18.94 -12.22 -17.79
CA ARG A 178 -17.84 -11.71 -18.59
C ARG A 178 -18.30 -11.02 -19.88
N SER A 179 -19.18 -11.65 -20.63
CA SER A 179 -19.66 -11.09 -21.90
C SER A 179 -20.67 -9.97 -21.70
N LYS A 180 -21.44 -10.00 -20.60
CA LYS A 180 -22.47 -9.01 -20.31
C LYS A 180 -21.89 -7.70 -19.77
N TYR A 181 -20.92 -7.80 -18.84
CA TYR A 181 -20.37 -6.64 -18.14
C TYR A 181 -18.94 -6.31 -18.55
N GLY A 182 -18.27 -7.18 -19.30
CA GLY A 182 -16.87 -6.99 -19.68
C GLY A 182 -15.89 -7.10 -18.51
N VAL A 183 -16.24 -7.89 -17.50
CA VAL A 183 -15.44 -8.15 -16.30
C VAL A 183 -15.08 -9.62 -16.20
N THR A 184 -14.05 -9.96 -15.43
CA THR A 184 -13.66 -11.34 -15.17
C THR A 184 -13.77 -11.64 -13.69
N VAL A 185 -14.56 -12.66 -13.31
CA VAL A 185 -14.54 -13.21 -11.96
C VAL A 185 -13.28 -14.07 -11.83
N VAL A 186 -12.42 -13.74 -10.86
CA VAL A 186 -11.15 -14.43 -10.63
C VAL A 186 -11.19 -15.31 -9.39
N GLY A 187 -12.11 -15.06 -8.47
CA GLY A 187 -12.30 -15.85 -7.26
C GLY A 187 -13.71 -15.75 -6.72
N VAL A 188 -14.14 -16.81 -6.05
CA VAL A 188 -15.44 -16.91 -5.36
C VAL A 188 -15.19 -17.35 -3.93
N LYS A 189 -15.90 -16.75 -2.99
CA LYS A 189 -15.86 -17.13 -1.57
C LYS A 189 -17.29 -17.35 -1.08
N GLN A 190 -17.57 -18.55 -0.61
CA GLN A 190 -18.79 -18.88 0.11
C GLN A 190 -18.72 -18.36 1.55
N PRO A 191 -19.85 -18.05 2.19
CA PRO A 191 -19.88 -17.67 3.59
C PRO A 191 -19.22 -18.73 4.49
N GLY A 192 -18.20 -18.31 5.28
CA GLY A 192 -17.48 -19.19 6.19
C GLY A 192 -16.35 -20.01 5.56
N GLU A 193 -16.19 -20.00 4.25
CA GLU A 193 -15.15 -20.71 3.51
C GLU A 193 -14.03 -19.79 3.06
N ASP A 194 -12.92 -20.34 2.58
CA ASP A 194 -11.84 -19.60 1.95
C ASP A 194 -12.15 -19.27 0.48
N PHE A 195 -11.41 -18.31 -0.09
CA PHE A 195 -11.51 -18.04 -1.52
C PHE A 195 -11.03 -19.20 -2.37
N THR A 196 -11.82 -19.53 -3.40
CA THR A 196 -11.44 -20.51 -4.43
C THR A 196 -11.31 -19.82 -5.79
N TYR A 197 -10.45 -20.38 -6.64
CA TYR A 197 -10.32 -19.87 -8.01
C TYR A 197 -11.62 -20.09 -8.79
N ALA A 198 -12.01 -19.06 -9.54
CA ALA A 198 -13.19 -19.13 -10.38
C ALA A 198 -12.91 -19.90 -11.67
N THR A 199 -13.76 -20.87 -11.99
CA THR A 199 -13.78 -21.60 -13.26
C THR A 199 -15.15 -21.44 -13.92
N PRO A 200 -15.31 -21.74 -15.22
CA PRO A 200 -16.61 -21.70 -15.87
C PRO A 200 -17.70 -22.57 -15.18
N ASP A 201 -17.28 -23.66 -14.52
CA ASP A 201 -18.16 -24.60 -13.85
C ASP A 201 -18.45 -24.21 -12.38
N THR A 202 -17.81 -23.15 -11.87
CA THR A 202 -18.05 -22.68 -10.49
C THR A 202 -19.48 -22.19 -10.38
N VAL A 203 -20.26 -22.80 -9.48
CA VAL A 203 -21.64 -22.40 -9.19
C VAL A 203 -21.63 -21.23 -8.22
N VAL A 204 -22.40 -20.20 -8.53
CA VAL A 204 -22.59 -19.01 -7.68
C VAL A 204 -23.79 -19.24 -6.76
N SER A 205 -23.58 -19.11 -5.45
CA SER A 205 -24.63 -19.29 -4.43
C SER A 205 -25.03 -17.97 -3.80
N GLU A 206 -26.18 -17.96 -3.14
CA GLU A 206 -26.63 -16.82 -2.35
C GLU A 206 -25.64 -16.52 -1.20
N GLY A 207 -25.28 -15.27 -1.04
CA GLY A 207 -24.31 -14.85 -0.02
C GLY A 207 -22.84 -14.93 -0.45
N ASP A 208 -22.57 -15.47 -1.65
CA ASP A 208 -21.19 -15.53 -2.17
C ASP A 208 -20.60 -14.14 -2.37
N THR A 209 -19.31 -14.07 -2.13
CA THR A 209 -18.47 -12.91 -2.44
C THR A 209 -17.60 -13.23 -3.65
N LEU A 210 -17.60 -12.32 -4.62
CA LEU A 210 -16.81 -12.43 -5.84
C LEU A 210 -15.61 -11.48 -5.80
N ILE A 211 -14.47 -11.94 -6.28
CA ILE A 211 -13.35 -11.08 -6.69
C ILE A 211 -13.45 -10.92 -8.20
N VAL A 212 -13.55 -9.68 -8.65
CA VAL A 212 -13.82 -9.34 -10.04
C VAL A 212 -12.78 -8.36 -10.55
N SER A 213 -12.25 -8.57 -11.74
CA SER A 213 -11.25 -7.71 -12.37
C SER A 213 -11.71 -7.19 -13.73
N GLY A 214 -11.24 -5.99 -14.09
CA GLY A 214 -11.54 -5.36 -15.36
C GLY A 214 -11.22 -3.86 -15.38
N ALA A 215 -11.60 -3.18 -16.47
CA ALA A 215 -11.49 -1.72 -16.51
C ALA A 215 -12.30 -1.10 -15.36
N THR A 216 -11.75 -0.09 -14.68
CA THR A 216 -12.33 0.54 -13.48
C THR A 216 -13.81 0.85 -13.65
N THR A 217 -14.19 1.53 -14.74
CA THR A 217 -15.60 1.87 -15.03
C THR A 217 -16.52 0.65 -15.19
N LYS A 218 -15.99 -0.47 -15.67
CA LYS A 218 -16.77 -1.72 -15.85
C LYS A 218 -16.97 -2.45 -14.53
N VAL A 219 -15.95 -2.53 -13.68
CA VAL A 219 -16.08 -3.16 -12.36
C VAL A 219 -16.96 -2.34 -11.43
N GLU A 220 -16.94 -1.01 -11.52
CA GLU A 220 -17.86 -0.11 -10.82
C GLU A 220 -19.32 -0.32 -11.27
N ALA A 221 -19.55 -0.35 -12.59
CA ALA A 221 -20.87 -0.63 -13.14
C ALA A 221 -21.37 -2.00 -12.71
N PHE A 222 -20.53 -3.03 -12.73
CA PHE A 222 -20.87 -4.37 -12.25
C PHE A 222 -21.23 -4.39 -10.77
N ALA A 223 -20.40 -3.79 -9.92
CA ALA A 223 -20.66 -3.71 -8.47
C ALA A 223 -21.94 -2.94 -8.13
N SER A 224 -22.44 -2.10 -9.05
CA SER A 224 -23.72 -1.40 -8.89
C SER A 224 -24.93 -2.31 -9.10
N THR A 225 -24.76 -3.53 -9.59
CA THR A 225 -25.83 -4.51 -9.83
C THR A 225 -25.97 -5.53 -8.71
N THR A 226 -25.12 -5.44 -7.66
CA THR A 226 -25.01 -6.44 -6.59
C THR A 226 -25.59 -5.94 -5.27
#